data_692e460742f4463e558c24667b3d501c
#
_entry.id   692e460742f4463e558c24667b3d501c
#
_cell.length_a   1.000
_cell.length_b   1.000
_cell.length_c   1.000
_cell.angle_alpha   90.00
_cell.angle_beta   90.00
_cell.angle_gamma   90.00
#
_symmetry.space_group_name_H-M   'P 1'
#
loop_
_entity.id
_entity.type
_entity.pdbx_description
1 polymer ?
#
loop_
_entity_poly.entity_id
_entity_poly.type
_entity_poly.pdbx_seq_one_letter_code
_entity_poly.pdbx_strand_id
1 'polypeptide(L)'
;MMKKLTIDEGSFRDPDARVAYLNNSVYRIVYPNGFEKFDFIKRILENKSISEYLIETEEVSQQEVKLLELDIDTNFKVFKHKKIDYISYPYEWSFHRLKDAALHHLNLHINLLKNDATLIDAYSYNIQFNNYSPIFIDLMSIKEYSEGEFWTGHKQFCESFLNPLVLKSKLGINYNNWFKGNLEGIDTGELSKVLK
;
A
#
# COMPACT_ATOMS: atom_id res chain seq x y z
N MET A 1 22.22 20.99 12.68
CA MET A 1 22.41 19.53 12.77
C MET A 1 21.77 18.91 11.54
N MET A 2 22.54 18.30 10.64
CA MET A 2 21.96 17.47 9.56
C MET A 2 21.22 16.29 10.20
N LYS A 3 19.95 16.13 9.87
CA LYS A 3 19.19 14.98 10.34
C LYS A 3 19.65 13.77 9.52
N LYS A 4 20.05 12.70 10.22
CA LYS A 4 20.47 11.43 9.60
C LYS A 4 19.24 10.71 9.05
N LEU A 5 19.37 10.05 7.90
CA LEU A 5 18.38 9.15 7.34
C LEU A 5 18.11 8.03 8.36
N THR A 6 16.83 7.76 8.64
CA THR A 6 16.41 6.71 9.56
C THR A 6 15.62 5.66 8.79
N ILE A 7 16.12 4.42 8.78
CA ILE A 7 15.39 3.29 8.15
C ILE A 7 14.23 2.88 9.05
N ASP A 8 13.08 2.64 8.42
CA ASP A 8 11.90 2.08 9.09
C ASP A 8 12.14 0.60 9.41
N GLU A 9 12.09 0.25 10.69
CA GLU A 9 12.29 -1.11 11.16
C GLU A 9 11.22 -2.08 10.62
N GLY A 10 10.00 -1.61 10.36
CA GLY A 10 8.92 -2.41 9.78
C GLY A 10 9.18 -2.86 8.34
N SER A 11 10.07 -2.17 7.61
CA SER A 11 10.39 -2.49 6.23
C SER A 11 11.39 -3.66 6.06
N PHE A 12 11.85 -4.29 7.15
CA PHE A 12 12.87 -5.36 7.10
C PHE A 12 12.44 -6.62 6.33
N ARG A 13 11.14 -6.84 6.19
CA ARG A 13 10.57 -8.02 5.51
C ARG A 13 10.59 -7.92 3.99
N ASP A 14 10.69 -6.71 3.43
CA ASP A 14 10.76 -6.51 1.98
C ASP A 14 12.21 -6.79 1.52
N PRO A 15 12.46 -7.83 0.71
CA PRO A 15 13.80 -8.14 0.23
C PRO A 15 14.29 -7.16 -0.83
N ASP A 16 13.38 -6.46 -1.50
CA ASP A 16 13.66 -5.63 -2.67
C ASP A 16 13.83 -4.15 -2.32
N ALA A 17 13.28 -3.72 -1.17
CA ALA A 17 13.31 -2.31 -0.80
C ALA A 17 13.33 -2.08 0.72
N ARG A 18 13.69 -0.85 1.12
CA ARG A 18 13.56 -0.34 2.49
C ARG A 18 12.89 1.02 2.47
N VAL A 19 12.06 1.26 3.48
CA VAL A 19 11.50 2.59 3.74
C VAL A 19 12.43 3.33 4.69
N ALA A 20 12.63 4.62 4.43
CA ALA A 20 13.46 5.49 5.26
C ALA A 20 12.83 6.89 5.38
N TYR A 21 13.18 7.57 6.46
CA TYR A 21 12.70 8.92 6.76
C TYR A 21 13.88 9.88 6.83
N LEU A 22 13.76 11.03 6.15
CA LEU A 22 14.69 12.12 6.27
C LEU A 22 13.93 13.46 6.26
N ASN A 23 14.11 14.26 7.30
CA ASN A 23 13.36 15.51 7.50
C ASN A 23 11.83 15.27 7.45
N ASN A 24 11.16 15.84 6.45
CA ASN A 24 9.71 15.70 6.24
C ASN A 24 9.38 14.87 4.98
N SER A 25 10.26 13.99 4.57
CA SER A 25 10.10 13.15 3.38
C SER A 25 10.23 11.67 3.74
N VAL A 26 9.52 10.85 2.98
CA VAL A 26 9.58 9.39 3.05
C VAL A 26 10.28 8.90 1.79
N TYR A 27 11.27 8.04 1.95
CA TYR A 27 12.05 7.48 0.86
C TYR A 27 11.86 5.97 0.80
N ARG A 28 11.73 5.43 -0.39
CA ARG A 28 11.82 3.99 -0.64
C ARG A 28 13.09 3.71 -1.41
N ILE A 29 14.02 3.05 -0.75
CA ILE A 29 15.33 2.69 -1.28
C ILE A 29 15.20 1.30 -1.87
N VAL A 30 15.34 1.18 -3.19
CA VAL A 30 15.18 -0.08 -3.92
C VAL A 30 16.55 -0.65 -4.26
N TYR A 31 16.76 -1.89 -3.87
CA TYR A 31 17.97 -2.66 -4.12
C TYR A 31 18.02 -3.22 -5.55
N PRO A 32 19.19 -3.67 -6.04
CA PRO A 32 19.33 -4.18 -7.41
C PRO A 32 18.32 -5.25 -7.80
N ASN A 33 17.93 -6.13 -6.88
CA ASN A 33 16.92 -7.18 -7.12
C ASN A 33 15.54 -6.60 -7.48
N GLY A 34 15.23 -5.40 -7.01
CA GLY A 34 13.96 -4.72 -7.25
C GLY A 34 13.97 -3.75 -8.45
N PHE A 35 15.05 -3.66 -9.23
CA PHE A 35 15.17 -2.64 -10.27
C PHE A 35 14.18 -2.81 -11.43
N GLU A 36 13.91 -4.02 -11.85
CA GLU A 36 12.90 -4.28 -12.89
C GLU A 36 11.52 -3.80 -12.43
N LYS A 37 11.19 -4.12 -11.20
CA LYS A 37 9.94 -3.67 -10.55
C LYS A 37 9.90 -2.16 -10.39
N PHE A 38 11.02 -1.53 -10.02
CA PHE A 38 11.12 -0.07 -9.95
C PHE A 38 10.82 0.58 -11.29
N ASP A 39 11.43 0.10 -12.38
CA ASP A 39 11.25 0.64 -13.72
C ASP A 39 9.80 0.42 -14.22
N PHE A 40 9.19 -0.71 -13.86
CA PHE A 40 7.78 -0.97 -14.12
C PHE A 40 6.87 0.03 -13.38
N ILE A 41 7.06 0.21 -12.08
CA ILE A 41 6.30 1.15 -11.25
C ILE A 41 6.45 2.58 -11.79
N LYS A 42 7.65 2.98 -12.20
CA LYS A 42 7.88 4.29 -12.80
C LYS A 42 7.00 4.52 -14.02
N ARG A 43 6.89 3.54 -14.93
CA ARG A 43 5.97 3.62 -16.09
C ARG A 43 4.50 3.74 -15.67
N ILE A 44 4.09 3.01 -14.64
CA ILE A 44 2.73 3.09 -14.08
C ILE A 44 2.44 4.49 -13.52
N LEU A 45 3.39 5.12 -12.85
CA LEU A 45 3.25 6.46 -12.29
C LEU A 45 3.07 7.56 -13.36
N GLU A 46 3.53 7.35 -14.59
CA GLU A 46 3.33 8.27 -15.71
C GLU A 46 1.88 8.29 -16.19
N ASN A 47 1.10 7.23 -15.90
CA ASN A 47 -0.31 7.15 -16.26
C ASN A 47 -1.18 7.87 -15.21
N LYS A 48 -1.76 9.02 -15.60
CA LYS A 48 -2.61 9.84 -14.72
C LYS A 48 -3.83 9.10 -14.18
N SER A 49 -4.43 8.20 -14.98
CA SER A 49 -5.61 7.42 -14.54
C SER A 49 -5.30 6.41 -13.43
N ILE A 50 -4.02 6.16 -13.16
CA ILE A 50 -3.55 5.30 -12.07
C ILE A 50 -2.90 6.14 -10.98
N SER A 51 -2.03 7.08 -11.35
CA SER A 51 -1.25 7.86 -10.37
C SER A 51 -2.12 8.70 -9.43
N GLU A 52 -3.34 9.07 -9.83
CA GLU A 52 -4.30 9.75 -8.95
C GLU A 52 -4.78 8.92 -7.75
N TYR A 53 -4.66 7.58 -7.82
CA TYR A 53 -4.97 6.66 -6.72
C TYR A 53 -3.79 6.43 -5.79
N LEU A 54 -2.57 6.77 -6.23
CA LEU A 54 -1.33 6.43 -5.56
C LEU A 54 -0.80 7.62 -4.74
N ILE A 55 0.00 7.30 -3.73
CA ILE A 55 0.77 8.32 -3.02
C ILE A 55 1.65 9.09 -4.01
N GLU A 56 1.63 10.42 -3.92
CA GLU A 56 2.46 11.28 -4.75
C GLU A 56 3.93 10.88 -4.60
N THR A 57 4.53 10.51 -5.74
CA THR A 57 5.83 9.84 -5.78
C THR A 57 6.68 10.40 -6.90
N GLU A 58 7.94 10.67 -6.62
CA GLU A 58 8.95 11.07 -7.60
C GLU A 58 10.19 10.18 -7.51
N GLU A 59 10.85 9.98 -8.65
CA GLU A 59 12.17 9.33 -8.68
C GLU A 59 13.21 10.33 -8.20
N VAL A 60 14.09 9.90 -7.32
CA VAL A 60 15.22 10.71 -6.81
C VAL A 60 16.40 10.58 -7.76
N SER A 61 16.98 11.72 -8.17
CA SER A 61 18.14 11.72 -9.04
C SER A 61 19.36 11.06 -8.37
N GLN A 62 20.25 10.46 -9.18
CA GLN A 62 21.50 9.85 -8.66
C GLN A 62 22.39 10.85 -7.89
N GLN A 63 22.29 12.13 -8.17
CA GLN A 63 23.01 13.17 -7.44
C GLN A 63 22.43 13.35 -6.03
N GLU A 64 21.10 13.36 -5.92
CA GLU A 64 20.40 13.45 -4.63
C GLU A 64 20.55 12.16 -3.80
N VAL A 65 20.54 10.98 -4.45
CA VAL A 65 20.81 9.69 -3.76
C VAL A 65 22.14 9.71 -3.04
N LYS A 66 23.18 10.27 -3.66
CA LYS A 66 24.51 10.43 -3.02
C LYS A 66 24.48 11.35 -1.80
N LEU A 67 23.58 12.34 -1.78
CA LEU A 67 23.42 13.26 -0.65
C LEU A 67 22.65 12.64 0.53
N LEU A 68 21.98 11.51 0.31
CA LEU A 68 21.27 10.79 1.38
C LEU A 68 22.22 10.06 2.34
N GLU A 69 23.54 10.09 2.05
CA GLU A 69 24.57 9.41 2.86
C GLU A 69 24.16 7.98 3.27
N LEU A 70 23.60 7.26 2.30
CA LEU A 70 23.32 5.85 2.47
C LEU A 70 24.65 5.14 2.63
N ASP A 71 24.90 4.62 3.82
CA ASP A 71 26.15 3.96 4.26
C ASP A 71 26.31 2.58 3.58
N ILE A 72 26.14 2.52 2.26
CA ILE A 72 26.07 1.26 1.52
C ILE A 72 26.76 1.44 0.16
N ASP A 73 27.74 0.60 -0.07
CA ASP A 73 28.58 0.47 -1.28
C ASP A 73 27.80 -0.07 -2.52
N THR A 74 26.47 0.10 -2.56
CA THR A 74 25.61 -0.50 -3.59
C THR A 74 24.88 0.56 -4.41
N ASN A 75 24.62 0.23 -5.67
CA ASN A 75 23.80 1.01 -6.56
C ASN A 75 22.32 0.91 -6.12
N PHE A 76 21.66 2.05 -5.88
CA PHE A 76 20.25 2.12 -5.49
C PHE A 76 19.45 2.95 -6.47
N LYS A 77 18.18 2.60 -6.59
CA LYS A 77 17.14 3.49 -7.11
C LYS A 77 16.26 3.93 -5.94
N VAL A 78 15.82 5.17 -5.94
CA VAL A 78 15.08 5.73 -4.81
C VAL A 78 13.84 6.44 -5.30
N PHE A 79 12.68 6.08 -4.73
CA PHE A 79 11.48 6.89 -4.77
C PHE A 79 11.41 7.80 -3.54
N LYS A 80 10.96 9.02 -3.73
CA LYS A 80 10.56 9.92 -2.66
C LYS A 80 9.06 10.09 -2.70
N HIS A 81 8.42 9.84 -1.56
CA HIS A 81 6.98 9.93 -1.39
C HIS A 81 6.62 11.17 -0.59
N LYS A 82 5.46 11.73 -0.90
CA LYS A 82 4.84 12.75 -0.06
C LYS A 82 4.53 12.15 1.31
N LYS A 83 4.99 12.81 2.36
CA LYS A 83 4.66 12.38 3.72
C LYS A 83 3.18 12.61 4.02
N ILE A 84 2.54 11.62 4.60
CA ILE A 84 1.21 11.71 5.16
C ILE A 84 1.36 12.18 6.62
N ASP A 85 0.70 13.26 6.99
CA ASP A 85 0.88 13.87 8.30
C ASP A 85 0.34 13.02 9.44
N TYR A 86 -0.73 12.28 9.18
CA TYR A 86 -1.37 11.42 10.16
C TYR A 86 -1.63 10.03 9.59
N ILE A 87 -1.02 9.03 10.20
CA ILE A 87 -1.25 7.62 9.87
C ILE A 87 -2.39 7.09 10.72
N SER A 88 -3.39 6.49 10.07
CA SER A 88 -4.52 5.84 10.73
C SER A 88 -4.61 4.37 10.34
N TYR A 89 -5.18 3.57 11.22
CA TYR A 89 -5.25 2.12 11.04
C TYR A 89 -6.69 1.64 10.80
N PRO A 90 -6.91 0.55 10.06
CA PRO A 90 -8.25 0.03 9.74
C PRO A 90 -9.14 -0.20 10.97
N TYR A 91 -8.57 -0.60 12.10
CA TYR A 91 -9.31 -0.75 13.36
C TYR A 91 -9.79 0.58 13.99
N GLU A 92 -9.33 1.73 13.47
CA GLU A 92 -9.77 3.07 13.91
C GLU A 92 -10.82 3.66 12.95
N TRP A 93 -10.99 3.06 11.77
CA TRP A 93 -11.84 3.65 10.74
C TRP A 93 -13.32 3.41 11.02
N SER A 94 -14.12 4.42 10.68
CA SER A 94 -15.57 4.28 10.61
C SER A 94 -15.97 3.38 9.43
N PHE A 95 -17.21 2.89 9.44
CA PHE A 95 -17.76 2.12 8.32
C PHE A 95 -17.59 2.82 6.97
N HIS A 96 -17.85 4.13 6.92
CA HIS A 96 -17.73 4.90 5.67
C HIS A 96 -16.28 4.98 5.21
N ARG A 97 -15.32 5.21 6.12
CA ARG A 97 -13.90 5.22 5.78
C ARG A 97 -13.42 3.88 5.24
N LEU A 98 -13.79 2.78 5.88
CA LEU A 98 -13.42 1.44 5.40
C LEU A 98 -14.05 1.16 4.03
N LYS A 99 -15.31 1.58 3.81
CA LYS A 99 -15.97 1.45 2.51
C LYS A 99 -15.27 2.28 1.44
N ASP A 100 -14.90 3.52 1.73
CA ASP A 100 -14.21 4.40 0.78
C ASP A 100 -12.82 3.84 0.43
N ALA A 101 -12.11 3.30 1.42
CA ALA A 101 -10.84 2.60 1.21
C ALA A 101 -11.00 1.36 0.31
N ALA A 102 -12.04 0.56 0.54
CA ALA A 102 -12.36 -0.62 -0.28
C ALA A 102 -12.66 -0.25 -1.74
N LEU A 103 -13.48 0.78 -1.94
CA LEU A 103 -13.81 1.28 -3.28
C LEU A 103 -12.58 1.86 -3.99
N HIS A 104 -11.75 2.61 -3.28
CA HIS A 104 -10.51 3.14 -3.81
C HIS A 104 -9.57 2.02 -4.27
N HIS A 105 -9.39 0.98 -3.45
CA HIS A 105 -8.58 -0.18 -3.78
C HIS A 105 -9.08 -0.90 -5.04
N LEU A 106 -10.40 -1.15 -5.15
CA LEU A 106 -11.00 -1.79 -6.32
C LEU A 106 -10.88 -0.94 -7.58
N ASN A 107 -11.10 0.38 -7.48
CA ASN A 107 -10.98 1.30 -8.61
C ASN A 107 -9.52 1.37 -9.10
N LEU A 108 -8.55 1.43 -8.18
CA LEU A 108 -7.14 1.31 -8.53
C LEU A 108 -6.88 0.00 -9.26
N HIS A 109 -7.32 -1.14 -8.71
CA HIS A 109 -7.09 -2.45 -9.31
C HIS A 109 -7.71 -2.57 -10.72
N ILE A 110 -8.93 -2.08 -10.92
CA ILE A 110 -9.58 -2.03 -12.24
C ILE A 110 -8.76 -1.18 -13.23
N ASN A 111 -8.24 -0.05 -12.81
CA ASN A 111 -7.41 0.80 -13.68
C ASN A 111 -6.05 0.16 -13.96
N LEU A 112 -5.46 -0.54 -13.01
CA LEU A 112 -4.25 -1.32 -13.22
C LEU A 112 -4.48 -2.42 -14.27
N LEU A 113 -5.54 -3.23 -14.13
CA LEU A 113 -5.88 -4.31 -15.08
C LEU A 113 -6.08 -3.80 -16.52
N LYS A 114 -6.65 -2.61 -16.70
CA LYS A 114 -6.76 -1.97 -18.03
C LYS A 114 -5.43 -1.54 -18.63
N ASN A 115 -4.36 -1.58 -17.85
CA ASN A 115 -3.01 -1.19 -18.23
C ASN A 115 -2.00 -2.33 -18.00
N ASP A 116 -2.46 -3.58 -18.12
CA ASP A 116 -1.66 -4.80 -18.02
C ASP A 116 -0.88 -4.90 -16.69
N ALA A 117 -1.49 -4.40 -15.62
CA ALA A 117 -0.94 -4.42 -14.27
C ALA A 117 -1.95 -4.97 -13.25
N THR A 118 -1.46 -5.48 -12.12
CA THR A 118 -2.29 -5.99 -11.03
C THR A 118 -1.63 -5.74 -9.67
N LEU A 119 -2.40 -5.96 -8.59
CA LEU A 119 -1.91 -5.91 -7.21
C LEU A 119 -1.62 -7.32 -6.69
N ILE A 120 -0.46 -7.51 -6.07
CA ILE A 120 -0.06 -8.80 -5.46
C ILE A 120 -0.91 -9.07 -4.22
N ASP A 121 -1.18 -8.03 -3.43
CA ASP A 121 -1.95 -8.11 -2.20
C ASP A 121 -3.03 -7.03 -2.11
N ALA A 122 -3.89 -7.13 -1.10
CA ALA A 122 -5.04 -6.26 -0.93
C ALA A 122 -5.36 -5.99 0.55
N TYR A 123 -4.35 -5.74 1.34
CA TYR A 123 -4.54 -5.36 2.73
C TYR A 123 -5.08 -3.94 2.87
N SER A 124 -6.00 -3.76 3.79
CA SER A 124 -6.52 -2.42 4.13
C SER A 124 -5.44 -1.48 4.67
N TYR A 125 -4.34 -2.03 5.22
CA TYR A 125 -3.17 -1.26 5.67
C TYR A 125 -2.40 -0.58 4.54
N ASN A 126 -2.59 -1.00 3.29
CA ASN A 126 -2.00 -0.38 2.10
C ASN A 126 -2.73 0.89 1.68
N ILE A 127 -3.82 1.24 2.36
CA ILE A 127 -4.54 2.50 2.19
C ILE A 127 -4.25 3.41 3.38
N GLN A 128 -4.03 4.69 3.08
CA GLN A 128 -4.01 5.77 4.06
C GLN A 128 -4.96 6.89 3.61
N PHE A 129 -5.15 7.88 4.46
CA PHE A 129 -6.00 9.02 4.13
C PHE A 129 -5.20 10.32 4.14
N ASN A 130 -5.26 11.06 3.04
CA ASN A 130 -4.82 12.44 2.99
C ASN A 130 -6.06 13.31 3.21
N ASN A 131 -6.22 13.84 4.41
CA ASN A 131 -7.48 14.44 4.88
C ASN A 131 -8.63 13.44 4.82
N TYR A 132 -9.52 13.58 3.83
CA TYR A 132 -10.70 12.71 3.66
C TYR A 132 -10.57 11.72 2.50
N SER A 133 -9.59 11.90 1.65
CA SER A 133 -9.40 11.10 0.43
C SER A 133 -8.49 9.90 0.71
N PRO A 134 -8.92 8.67 0.39
CA PRO A 134 -8.05 7.51 0.47
C PRO A 134 -6.93 7.59 -0.56
N ILE A 135 -5.78 7.05 -0.22
CA ILE A 135 -4.57 6.99 -1.05
C ILE A 135 -3.90 5.64 -0.85
N PHE A 136 -3.52 4.98 -1.94
CA PHE A 136 -2.76 3.74 -1.90
C PHE A 136 -1.25 4.04 -1.72
N ILE A 137 -0.60 3.37 -0.76
CA ILE A 137 0.78 3.69 -0.34
C ILE A 137 1.80 2.60 -0.68
N ASP A 138 1.37 1.39 -0.99
CA ASP A 138 2.29 0.27 -1.26
C ASP A 138 2.50 0.03 -2.76
N LEU A 139 3.30 0.89 -3.37
CA LEU A 139 3.64 0.79 -4.80
C LEU A 139 4.33 -0.54 -5.15
N MET A 140 5.07 -1.14 -4.19
CA MET A 140 5.78 -2.39 -4.45
C MET A 140 4.86 -3.61 -4.55
N SER A 141 3.58 -3.48 -4.24
CA SER A 141 2.58 -4.52 -4.51
C SER A 141 2.06 -4.52 -5.95
N ILE A 142 2.40 -3.51 -6.75
CA ILE A 142 2.03 -3.44 -8.17
C ILE A 142 2.99 -4.32 -8.99
N LYS A 143 2.44 -5.17 -9.86
CA LYS A 143 3.19 -6.01 -10.80
C LYS A 143 2.54 -6.06 -12.18
N GLU A 144 3.26 -6.57 -13.18
CA GLU A 144 2.68 -6.92 -14.47
C GLU A 144 1.59 -7.99 -14.31
N TYR A 145 0.51 -7.84 -15.05
CA TYR A 145 -0.58 -8.81 -15.11
C TYR A 145 -0.32 -9.81 -16.23
N SER A 146 -0.50 -11.09 -15.96
CA SER A 146 -0.49 -12.14 -16.95
C SER A 146 -1.93 -12.57 -17.25
N GLU A 147 -2.31 -12.61 -18.51
CA GLU A 147 -3.69 -12.98 -18.91
C GLU A 147 -4.08 -14.34 -18.34
N GLY A 148 -5.25 -14.38 -17.70
CA GLY A 148 -5.80 -15.59 -17.06
C GLY A 148 -5.28 -15.86 -15.65
N GLU A 149 -4.37 -15.06 -15.11
CA GLU A 149 -3.97 -15.25 -13.71
C GLU A 149 -5.09 -14.85 -12.73
N PHE A 150 -5.19 -15.61 -11.64
CA PHE A 150 -6.09 -15.26 -10.55
C PHE A 150 -5.49 -14.12 -9.70
N TRP A 151 -6.35 -13.21 -9.27
CA TRP A 151 -5.93 -12.17 -8.35
C TRP A 151 -5.54 -12.76 -6.98
N THR A 152 -4.26 -12.74 -6.69
CA THR A 152 -3.69 -13.29 -5.43
C THR A 152 -4.19 -12.55 -4.18
N GLY A 153 -4.50 -11.25 -4.30
CA GLY A 153 -5.04 -10.42 -3.23
C GLY A 153 -6.53 -10.65 -2.91
N HIS A 154 -7.25 -11.50 -3.67
CA HIS A 154 -8.69 -11.66 -3.50
C HIS A 154 -9.11 -12.06 -2.07
N LYS A 155 -8.45 -13.06 -1.48
CA LYS A 155 -8.73 -13.49 -0.10
C LYS A 155 -8.51 -12.34 0.88
N GLN A 156 -7.39 -11.65 0.78
CA GLN A 156 -7.03 -10.52 1.65
C GLN A 156 -8.05 -9.38 1.51
N PHE A 157 -8.50 -9.07 0.28
CA PHE A 157 -9.55 -8.07 0.07
C PHE A 157 -10.85 -8.48 0.76
N CYS A 158 -11.26 -9.73 0.63
CA CYS A 158 -12.44 -10.21 1.33
C CYS A 158 -12.30 -10.07 2.85
N GLU A 159 -11.21 -10.52 3.43
CA GLU A 159 -11.00 -10.56 4.88
C GLU A 159 -10.79 -9.17 5.48
N SER A 160 -10.04 -8.28 4.80
CA SER A 160 -9.70 -6.96 5.32
C SER A 160 -10.67 -5.84 4.96
N PHE A 161 -11.51 -6.02 3.93
CA PHE A 161 -12.50 -5.00 3.52
C PHE A 161 -13.94 -5.54 3.50
N LEU A 162 -14.22 -6.57 2.68
CA LEU A 162 -15.57 -7.00 2.42
C LEU A 162 -16.25 -7.58 3.66
N ASN A 163 -15.61 -8.52 4.34
CA ASN A 163 -16.16 -9.20 5.50
C ASN A 163 -16.49 -8.26 6.66
N PRO A 164 -15.59 -7.31 7.05
CA PRO A 164 -15.92 -6.28 8.03
C PRO A 164 -17.12 -5.42 7.63
N LEU A 165 -17.20 -5.02 6.35
CA LEU A 165 -18.32 -4.22 5.85
C LEU A 165 -19.64 -5.02 5.88
N VAL A 166 -19.61 -6.31 5.50
CA VAL A 166 -20.78 -7.20 5.56
C VAL A 166 -21.22 -7.40 7.01
N LEU A 167 -20.30 -7.69 7.93
CA LEU A 167 -20.60 -7.84 9.36
C LEU A 167 -21.35 -6.63 9.90
N LYS A 168 -20.82 -5.43 9.64
CA LYS A 168 -21.41 -4.19 10.12
C LYS A 168 -22.75 -3.89 9.44
N SER A 169 -22.85 -4.07 8.13
CA SER A 169 -24.07 -3.73 7.39
C SER A 169 -25.22 -4.69 7.64
N LYS A 170 -24.95 -5.98 7.87
CA LYS A 170 -25.99 -7.01 8.07
C LYS A 170 -26.41 -7.18 9.52
N LEU A 171 -25.45 -7.11 10.44
CA LEU A 171 -25.67 -7.43 11.85
C LEU A 171 -25.49 -6.23 12.79
N GLY A 172 -25.05 -5.07 12.30
CA GLY A 172 -24.78 -3.91 13.14
C GLY A 172 -23.53 -4.05 14.03
N ILE A 173 -22.80 -5.18 13.94
CA ILE A 173 -21.65 -5.49 14.77
C ILE A 173 -20.43 -4.66 14.31
N ASN A 174 -19.73 -4.03 15.24
CA ASN A 174 -18.51 -3.29 14.96
C ASN A 174 -17.34 -4.26 14.73
N TYR A 175 -16.61 -4.06 13.63
CA TYR A 175 -15.47 -4.88 13.22
C TYR A 175 -14.14 -4.44 13.87
N ASN A 176 -14.09 -3.24 14.46
CA ASN A 176 -12.84 -2.64 14.94
C ASN A 176 -12.07 -3.52 15.93
N ASN A 177 -12.78 -4.19 16.84
CA ASN A 177 -12.16 -5.10 17.82
C ASN A 177 -11.63 -6.40 17.17
N TRP A 178 -12.25 -6.86 16.07
CA TRP A 178 -11.78 -8.02 15.32
C TRP A 178 -10.41 -7.73 14.68
N PHE A 179 -10.26 -6.55 14.07
CA PHE A 179 -8.96 -6.12 13.53
C PHE A 179 -7.85 -6.02 14.60
N LYS A 180 -8.19 -5.64 15.83
CA LYS A 180 -7.22 -5.63 16.92
C LYS A 180 -6.76 -7.02 17.32
N GLY A 181 -7.64 -8.01 17.21
CA GLY A 181 -7.34 -9.41 17.50
C GLY A 181 -6.68 -10.15 16.33
N ASN A 182 -7.00 -9.73 15.09
CA ASN A 182 -6.44 -10.31 13.87
C ASN A 182 -6.23 -9.22 12.83
N LEU A 183 -4.97 -8.84 12.59
CA LEU A 183 -4.61 -7.78 11.66
C LEU A 183 -4.98 -8.10 10.20
N GLU A 184 -5.16 -9.35 9.85
CA GLU A 184 -5.61 -9.77 8.52
C GLU A 184 -7.09 -9.48 8.27
N GLY A 185 -7.85 -9.23 9.33
CA GLY A 185 -9.27 -8.90 9.27
C GLY A 185 -10.18 -10.03 9.76
N ILE A 186 -11.28 -10.28 9.08
CA ILE A 186 -12.30 -11.27 9.46
C ILE A 186 -12.27 -12.43 8.48
N ASP A 187 -11.93 -13.63 8.97
CA ASP A 187 -11.96 -14.86 8.16
C ASP A 187 -13.36 -15.10 7.59
N THR A 188 -13.45 -15.50 6.31
CA THR A 188 -14.71 -15.71 5.61
C THR A 188 -15.51 -16.89 6.20
N GLY A 189 -14.83 -17.92 6.68
CA GLY A 189 -15.48 -19.07 7.33
C GLY A 189 -16.08 -18.69 8.70
N GLU A 190 -15.39 -17.83 9.45
CA GLU A 190 -15.90 -17.30 10.72
C GLU A 190 -17.11 -16.39 10.50
N LEU A 191 -17.03 -15.46 9.54
CA LEU A 191 -18.16 -14.61 9.19
C LEU A 191 -19.38 -15.46 8.76
N SER A 192 -19.17 -16.47 7.94
CA SER A 192 -20.24 -17.38 7.48
C SER A 192 -20.98 -18.06 8.65
N LYS A 193 -20.28 -18.39 9.75
CA LYS A 193 -20.91 -18.97 10.94
C LYS A 193 -21.74 -17.96 11.72
N VAL A 194 -21.37 -16.69 11.69
CA VAL A 194 -22.06 -15.59 12.40
C VAL A 194 -23.27 -15.09 11.61
N LEU A 195 -23.26 -15.23 10.28
CA LEU A 195 -24.39 -14.81 9.41
C LEU A 195 -25.52 -15.83 9.31
N LYS A 196 -25.34 -17.04 9.82
CA LYS A 196 -26.37 -18.09 9.89
C LYS A 196 -27.30 -17.89 11.08
#